data_142839ada1fdf6d0e2fcb780ad575040
#
_entry.id   142839ada1fdf6d0e2fcb780ad575040
#
_cell.length_a   1.000
_cell.length_b   1.000
_cell.length_c   1.000
_cell.angle_alpha   90.00
_cell.angle_beta   90.00
_cell.angle_gamma   90.00
#
_symmetry.space_group_name_H-M   'P 1'
#
loop_
_entity.id
_entity.type
_entity.pdbx_description
1 polymer ?
#
loop_
_entity_poly.entity_id
_entity_poly.type
_entity_poly.pdbx_seq_one_letter_code
_entity_poly.pdbx_strand_id
1 'polypeptide(L)'
;MEDNVYCAGNDKTFEFLQDILEEVIPLFPGKFFHIGGDECPKVRWNECPKCQKRIKNENLKDAHELQSYFIHRIEKIILAHGKSMIGWDEILEGGLAPSATVMSWRGEEGGIAAASMGHDVIMTPSKWMYIDHGQGAVETEPIAIRFGLPLEKTYSYDPKSPKIPENLRHHVLGAQCNMWTEYAVTPEYTEYLLYPRMLALAELDWTPKEKKDYNSFTRRLDNQLIRLDMHHINYHIPMPEGPMADRIAYTENTTLTFHNSRNYSMVYTTDGSDPQTNSTKYEKPLYLNKDVTVKIATMLPSGKL
;
A
#
# COMPACT_ATOMS: atom_id res chain seq x y z
N MET A 1 -8.26 -8.38 -16.87
CA MET A 1 -7.35 -7.26 -17.23
C MET A 1 -7.81 -6.76 -18.59
N GLU A 2 -8.11 -5.47 -18.70
CA GLU A 2 -8.46 -4.86 -19.98
C GLU A 2 -7.21 -4.74 -20.86
N ASP A 3 -7.37 -4.85 -22.17
CA ASP A 3 -6.28 -4.77 -23.15
C ASP A 3 -6.16 -3.38 -23.81
N ASN A 4 -6.80 -2.37 -23.19
CA ASN A 4 -6.82 -1.01 -23.68
C ASN A 4 -5.52 -0.28 -23.34
N VAL A 5 -4.73 0.00 -24.38
CA VAL A 5 -3.47 0.76 -24.29
C VAL A 5 -3.39 1.77 -25.42
N TYR A 6 -2.65 2.86 -25.23
CA TYR A 6 -2.35 3.80 -26.30
C TYR A 6 -1.58 3.13 -27.44
N CYS A 7 -1.86 3.53 -28.67
CA CYS A 7 -1.15 3.04 -29.84
C CYS A 7 0.26 3.66 -29.93
N ALA A 8 1.28 2.90 -29.54
CA ALA A 8 2.68 3.32 -29.58
C ALA A 8 3.22 3.56 -31.02
N GLY A 9 2.53 3.04 -32.04
CA GLY A 9 2.87 3.25 -33.45
C GLY A 9 2.29 4.53 -34.06
N ASN A 10 1.46 5.28 -33.31
CA ASN A 10 0.77 6.47 -33.79
C ASN A 10 1.36 7.73 -33.17
N ASP A 11 1.96 8.62 -33.94
CA ASP A 11 2.57 9.85 -33.41
C ASP A 11 1.56 10.80 -32.79
N LYS A 12 0.29 10.78 -33.22
CA LYS A 12 -0.77 11.54 -32.56
C LYS A 12 -1.03 11.14 -31.10
N THR A 13 -0.65 9.93 -30.71
CA THR A 13 -0.68 9.54 -29.31
C THR A 13 0.28 10.39 -28.47
N PHE A 14 1.47 10.63 -28.99
CA PHE A 14 2.48 11.42 -28.29
C PHE A 14 2.16 12.92 -28.31
N GLU A 15 1.60 13.44 -29.41
CA GLU A 15 1.09 14.82 -29.47
C GLU A 15 0.01 15.02 -28.40
N PHE A 16 -0.98 14.15 -28.36
CA PHE A 16 -2.06 14.20 -27.35
C PHE A 16 -1.54 14.11 -25.90
N LEU A 17 -0.60 13.21 -25.63
CA LEU A 17 -0.01 13.10 -24.31
C LEU A 17 0.86 14.31 -23.96
N GLN A 18 1.56 14.89 -24.93
CA GLN A 18 2.31 16.12 -24.74
C GLN A 18 1.39 17.27 -24.35
N ASP A 19 0.29 17.48 -25.08
CA ASP A 19 -0.69 18.52 -24.77
C ASP A 19 -1.21 18.41 -23.33
N ILE A 20 -1.53 17.18 -22.89
CA ILE A 20 -1.96 16.92 -21.51
C ILE A 20 -0.84 17.24 -20.50
N LEU A 21 0.38 16.78 -20.76
CA LEU A 21 1.52 16.98 -19.86
C LEU A 21 1.90 18.47 -19.75
N GLU A 22 1.83 19.22 -20.84
CA GLU A 22 2.08 20.68 -20.84
C GLU A 22 1.07 21.44 -19.97
N GLU A 23 -0.17 20.97 -19.90
CA GLU A 23 -1.22 21.56 -19.07
C GLU A 23 -1.11 21.13 -17.60
N VAL A 24 -0.76 19.87 -17.34
CA VAL A 24 -0.79 19.28 -15.99
C VAL A 24 0.50 19.53 -15.20
N ILE A 25 1.68 19.43 -15.84
CA ILE A 25 2.98 19.57 -15.17
C ILE A 25 3.11 20.88 -14.35
N PRO A 26 2.66 22.06 -14.85
CA PRO A 26 2.75 23.30 -14.08
C PRO A 26 1.95 23.31 -12.76
N LEU A 27 0.94 22.45 -12.64
CA LEU A 27 0.14 22.35 -11.41
C LEU A 27 0.89 21.67 -10.26
N PHE A 28 2.00 20.96 -10.56
CA PHE A 28 2.79 20.23 -9.60
C PHE A 28 4.19 20.82 -9.49
N PRO A 29 4.51 21.58 -8.43
CA PRO A 29 5.82 22.27 -8.31
C PRO A 29 6.98 21.31 -7.97
N GLY A 30 6.70 20.07 -7.53
CA GLY A 30 7.71 19.07 -7.15
C GLY A 30 8.63 18.69 -8.31
N LYS A 31 9.84 18.23 -8.00
CA LYS A 31 10.85 17.81 -8.96
C LYS A 31 10.43 16.60 -9.78
N PHE A 32 9.73 15.67 -9.18
CA PHE A 32 9.36 14.40 -9.80
C PHE A 32 7.97 14.45 -10.41
N PHE A 33 7.81 13.73 -11.52
CA PHE A 33 6.52 13.53 -12.18
C PHE A 33 6.33 12.05 -12.49
N HIS A 34 5.28 11.44 -11.93
CA HIS A 34 5.01 10.01 -12.10
C HIS A 34 4.13 9.79 -13.33
N ILE A 35 4.55 8.88 -14.20
CA ILE A 35 3.89 8.61 -15.48
C ILE A 35 3.11 7.28 -15.53
N GLY A 36 3.07 6.51 -14.45
CA GLY A 36 2.54 5.14 -14.46
C GLY A 36 3.51 4.17 -15.13
N GLY A 37 3.09 3.57 -16.23
CA GLY A 37 3.91 2.65 -17.02
C GLY A 37 3.70 1.18 -16.68
N ASP A 38 2.79 0.90 -15.76
CA ASP A 38 2.39 -0.41 -15.28
C ASP A 38 1.37 -1.11 -16.20
N GLU A 39 1.22 -2.41 -16.00
CA GLU A 39 0.16 -3.25 -16.54
C GLU A 39 -0.17 -3.03 -18.03
N CYS A 40 0.85 -2.81 -18.85
CA CYS A 40 0.71 -2.60 -20.29
C CYS A 40 0.65 -3.94 -21.04
N PRO A 41 -0.55 -4.47 -21.37
CA PRO A 41 -0.67 -5.70 -22.16
C PRO A 41 -0.21 -5.47 -23.61
N LYS A 42 0.55 -6.42 -24.14
CA LYS A 42 1.17 -6.32 -25.47
C LYS A 42 0.29 -6.86 -26.60
N VAL A 43 -0.87 -7.44 -26.29
CA VAL A 43 -1.74 -8.15 -27.26
C VAL A 43 -2.06 -7.26 -28.44
N ARG A 44 -2.62 -6.06 -28.19
CA ARG A 44 -2.99 -5.13 -29.27
C ARG A 44 -1.79 -4.59 -30.04
N TRP A 45 -0.64 -4.38 -29.40
CA TRP A 45 0.56 -3.91 -30.07
C TRP A 45 1.14 -4.95 -31.03
N ASN A 46 1.02 -6.24 -30.68
CA ASN A 46 1.48 -7.35 -31.51
C ASN A 46 0.65 -7.48 -32.80
N GLU A 47 -0.61 -7.09 -32.77
CA GLU A 47 -1.54 -7.19 -33.91
C GLU A 47 -1.67 -5.84 -34.67
N CYS A 48 -1.33 -4.73 -34.05
CA CYS A 48 -1.51 -3.38 -34.63
C CYS A 48 -0.49 -3.09 -35.75
N PRO A 49 -0.93 -2.86 -37.00
CA PRO A 49 0.00 -2.59 -38.11
C PRO A 49 0.89 -1.35 -37.87
N LYS A 50 0.38 -0.32 -37.18
CA LYS A 50 1.15 0.88 -36.85
C LYS A 50 2.26 0.58 -35.83
N CYS A 51 1.95 -0.22 -34.79
CA CYS A 51 2.92 -0.64 -33.79
C CYS A 51 3.99 -1.53 -34.42
N GLN A 52 3.60 -2.49 -35.24
CA GLN A 52 4.56 -3.38 -35.96
C GLN A 52 5.45 -2.58 -36.92
N LYS A 53 4.90 -1.59 -37.62
CA LYS A 53 5.69 -0.68 -38.45
C LYS A 53 6.68 0.15 -37.62
N ARG A 54 6.28 0.61 -36.44
CA ARG A 54 7.16 1.36 -35.50
C ARG A 54 8.30 0.47 -35.02
N ILE A 55 8.00 -0.76 -34.56
CA ILE A 55 9.01 -1.74 -34.16
C ILE A 55 10.06 -1.90 -35.25
N LYS A 56 9.62 -2.12 -36.51
CA LYS A 56 10.55 -2.27 -37.64
C LYS A 56 11.35 -1.02 -37.94
N ASN A 57 10.72 0.18 -37.95
CA ASN A 57 11.36 1.43 -38.32
C ASN A 57 12.41 1.88 -37.28
N GLU A 58 12.15 1.63 -36.00
CA GLU A 58 13.05 1.98 -34.87
C GLU A 58 14.05 0.84 -34.55
N ASN A 59 14.04 -0.25 -35.34
CA ASN A 59 14.87 -1.44 -35.13
C ASN A 59 14.67 -2.07 -33.73
N LEU A 60 13.46 -2.04 -33.20
CA LEU A 60 13.13 -2.65 -31.93
C LEU A 60 12.93 -4.15 -32.10
N LYS A 61 13.26 -4.93 -31.05
CA LYS A 61 13.17 -6.38 -31.08
C LYS A 61 11.72 -6.88 -31.01
N ASP A 62 10.91 -6.27 -30.14
CA ASP A 62 9.57 -6.73 -29.83
C ASP A 62 8.71 -5.62 -29.18
N ALA A 63 7.53 -5.99 -28.70
CA ALA A 63 6.62 -5.09 -28.02
C ALA A 63 7.10 -4.61 -26.63
N HIS A 64 8.04 -5.29 -25.98
CA HIS A 64 8.66 -4.82 -24.73
C HIS A 64 9.61 -3.65 -25.02
N GLU A 65 10.43 -3.76 -26.07
CA GLU A 65 11.25 -2.63 -26.50
C GLU A 65 10.39 -1.48 -27.08
N LEU A 66 9.21 -1.77 -27.63
CA LEU A 66 8.24 -0.73 -27.99
C LEU A 66 7.69 0.02 -26.77
N GLN A 67 7.48 -0.66 -25.64
CA GLN A 67 7.15 0.01 -24.36
C GLN A 67 8.29 0.90 -23.91
N SER A 68 9.52 0.43 -23.93
CA SER A 68 10.71 1.24 -23.61
C SER A 68 10.80 2.47 -24.52
N TYR A 69 10.62 2.31 -25.84
CA TYR A 69 10.55 3.43 -26.79
C TYR A 69 9.46 4.45 -26.40
N PHE A 70 8.27 3.98 -26.01
CA PHE A 70 7.19 4.85 -25.55
C PHE A 70 7.62 5.66 -24.33
N ILE A 71 8.15 4.97 -23.31
CA ILE A 71 8.61 5.58 -22.04
C ILE A 71 9.71 6.61 -22.31
N HIS A 72 10.70 6.30 -23.16
CA HIS A 72 11.76 7.25 -23.54
C HIS A 72 11.22 8.51 -24.22
N ARG A 73 10.16 8.39 -25.03
CA ARG A 73 9.53 9.57 -25.64
C ARG A 73 8.84 10.44 -24.60
N ILE A 74 8.15 9.83 -23.63
CA ILE A 74 7.52 10.57 -22.52
C ILE A 74 8.59 11.20 -21.62
N GLU A 75 9.65 10.49 -21.30
CA GLU A 75 10.78 11.03 -20.52
C GLU A 75 11.33 12.34 -21.13
N LYS A 76 11.50 12.40 -22.45
CA LYS A 76 11.96 13.61 -23.13
C LYS A 76 11.04 14.81 -22.88
N ILE A 77 9.73 14.60 -22.88
CA ILE A 77 8.75 15.65 -22.59
C ILE A 77 8.91 16.11 -21.13
N ILE A 78 8.99 15.16 -20.18
CA ILE A 78 9.13 15.46 -18.75
C ILE A 78 10.43 16.24 -18.48
N LEU A 79 11.54 15.82 -19.08
CA LEU A 79 12.84 16.49 -18.95
C LEU A 79 12.83 17.91 -19.54
N ALA A 80 12.14 18.12 -20.66
CA ALA A 80 12.00 19.44 -21.28
C ALA A 80 11.30 20.44 -20.36
N HIS A 81 10.48 19.97 -19.41
CA HIS A 81 9.84 20.77 -18.37
C HIS A 81 10.65 20.86 -17.06
N GLY A 82 11.92 20.44 -17.07
CA GLY A 82 12.81 20.49 -15.91
C GLY A 82 12.44 19.51 -14.77
N LYS A 83 11.68 18.48 -15.09
CA LYS A 83 11.24 17.45 -14.13
C LYS A 83 12.01 16.16 -14.32
N SER A 84 12.05 15.33 -13.29
CA SER A 84 12.55 13.95 -13.35
C SER A 84 11.36 12.99 -13.43
N MET A 85 11.44 11.99 -14.30
CA MET A 85 10.38 11.00 -14.49
C MET A 85 10.45 9.91 -13.41
N ILE A 86 9.30 9.52 -12.88
CA ILE A 86 9.12 8.28 -12.11
C ILE A 86 8.15 7.38 -12.86
N GLY A 87 8.37 6.07 -12.82
CA GLY A 87 7.38 5.09 -13.29
C GLY A 87 7.40 3.83 -12.42
N TRP A 88 6.32 3.05 -12.52
CA TRP A 88 6.26 1.74 -11.88
C TRP A 88 7.35 0.81 -12.43
N ASP A 89 7.68 -0.24 -11.70
CA ASP A 89 8.84 -1.09 -12.04
C ASP A 89 8.74 -1.83 -13.39
N GLU A 90 7.58 -1.83 -14.07
CA GLU A 90 7.44 -2.30 -15.45
C GLU A 90 8.17 -1.45 -16.47
N ILE A 91 8.56 -0.21 -16.14
CA ILE A 91 9.39 0.62 -17.05
C ILE A 91 10.81 0.05 -17.24
N LEU A 92 11.21 -0.94 -16.42
CA LEU A 92 12.42 -1.74 -16.64
C LEU A 92 12.33 -2.64 -17.88
N GLU A 93 11.13 -2.99 -18.31
CA GLU A 93 10.90 -3.93 -19.41
C GLU A 93 11.32 -3.31 -20.74
N GLY A 94 12.16 -4.04 -21.50
CA GLY A 94 12.65 -3.58 -22.80
C GLY A 94 13.73 -2.51 -22.76
N GLY A 95 14.16 -2.08 -21.56
CA GLY A 95 15.22 -1.10 -21.34
C GLY A 95 14.75 0.16 -20.62
N LEU A 96 15.42 0.48 -19.51
CA LEU A 96 15.07 1.62 -18.67
C LEU A 96 15.51 2.95 -19.32
N ALA A 97 14.64 3.96 -19.24
CA ALA A 97 14.96 5.32 -19.71
C ALA A 97 16.09 5.94 -18.84
N PRO A 98 17.06 6.66 -19.42
CA PRO A 98 18.35 6.96 -18.79
C PRO A 98 18.29 7.72 -17.46
N SER A 99 17.29 8.56 -17.24
CA SER A 99 17.16 9.35 -16.01
C SER A 99 15.96 8.97 -15.13
N ALA A 100 15.28 7.88 -15.49
CA ALA A 100 14.08 7.46 -14.80
C ALA A 100 14.37 7.00 -13.36
N THR A 101 13.50 7.41 -12.44
CA THR A 101 13.40 6.83 -11.10
C THR A 101 12.37 5.71 -11.13
N VAL A 102 12.67 4.57 -10.51
CA VAL A 102 11.80 3.40 -10.51
C VAL A 102 11.03 3.30 -9.20
N MET A 103 9.71 3.16 -9.28
CA MET A 103 8.86 2.86 -8.12
C MET A 103 8.53 1.37 -8.12
N SER A 104 9.11 0.63 -7.16
CA SER A 104 9.05 -0.84 -7.11
C SER A 104 7.86 -1.31 -6.28
N TRP A 105 6.79 -1.82 -6.94
CA TRP A 105 5.54 -2.23 -6.29
C TRP A 105 5.26 -3.74 -6.31
N ARG A 106 5.68 -4.44 -7.37
CA ARG A 106 5.45 -5.89 -7.51
C ARG A 106 6.24 -6.72 -6.49
N GLY A 107 7.29 -6.13 -5.93
CA GLY A 107 8.18 -6.70 -4.93
C GLY A 107 9.39 -5.80 -4.73
N GLU A 108 10.50 -6.37 -4.25
CA GLU A 108 11.77 -5.64 -4.11
C GLU A 108 12.66 -5.74 -5.36
N GLU A 109 12.39 -6.72 -6.20
CA GLU A 109 13.27 -7.14 -7.31
C GLU A 109 13.48 -6.01 -8.33
N GLY A 110 12.39 -5.28 -8.67
CA GLY A 110 12.46 -4.11 -9.56
C GLY A 110 13.37 -3.02 -9.01
N GLY A 111 13.22 -2.71 -7.72
CA GLY A 111 14.05 -1.72 -7.04
C GLY A 111 15.52 -2.14 -6.95
N ILE A 112 15.78 -3.41 -6.63
CA ILE A 112 17.14 -3.96 -6.59
C ILE A 112 17.79 -3.88 -7.97
N ALA A 113 17.06 -4.24 -9.03
CA ALA A 113 17.56 -4.17 -10.39
C ALA A 113 17.88 -2.73 -10.80
N ALA A 114 16.96 -1.79 -10.56
CA ALA A 114 17.16 -0.37 -10.89
C ALA A 114 18.35 0.24 -10.13
N ALA A 115 18.45 0.01 -8.81
CA ALA A 115 19.59 0.47 -8.00
C ALA A 115 20.92 -0.12 -8.51
N SER A 116 20.93 -1.39 -8.95
CA SER A 116 22.12 -2.04 -9.52
C SER A 116 22.53 -1.44 -10.88
N MET A 117 21.60 -0.81 -11.58
CA MET A 117 21.83 -0.07 -12.81
C MET A 117 22.22 1.41 -12.58
N GLY A 118 22.26 1.86 -11.30
CA GLY A 118 22.58 3.24 -10.92
C GLY A 118 21.40 4.20 -10.98
N HIS A 119 20.16 3.70 -10.95
CA HIS A 119 18.96 4.52 -10.94
C HIS A 119 18.40 4.68 -9.53
N ASP A 120 17.81 5.85 -9.27
CA ASP A 120 17.09 6.11 -8.02
C ASP A 120 15.82 5.28 -7.94
N VAL A 121 15.44 4.89 -6.71
CA VAL A 121 14.34 3.97 -6.43
C VAL A 121 13.49 4.47 -5.28
N ILE A 122 12.18 4.34 -5.42
CA ILE A 122 11.22 4.43 -4.32
C ILE A 122 10.63 3.04 -4.09
N MET A 123 10.71 2.55 -2.86
CA MET A 123 10.24 1.21 -2.51
C MET A 123 8.79 1.26 -2.03
N THR A 124 7.90 0.56 -2.74
CA THR A 124 6.49 0.47 -2.38
C THR A 124 5.92 -0.95 -2.59
N PRO A 125 6.64 -2.00 -2.16
CA PRO A 125 6.22 -3.37 -2.45
C PRO A 125 4.88 -3.71 -1.80
N SER A 126 3.95 -4.21 -2.60
CA SER A 126 2.55 -4.43 -2.23
C SER A 126 2.37 -5.27 -0.95
N LYS A 127 3.27 -6.20 -0.72
CA LYS A 127 3.27 -7.06 0.47
C LYS A 127 3.36 -6.29 1.80
N TRP A 128 3.92 -5.06 1.80
CA TRP A 128 4.15 -4.26 3.01
C TRP A 128 3.54 -2.85 2.94
N MET A 129 3.38 -2.30 1.72
CA MET A 129 3.12 -0.89 1.50
C MET A 129 1.76 -0.59 0.86
N TYR A 130 0.96 -1.60 0.49
CA TYR A 130 -0.38 -1.40 -0.06
C TYR A 130 -1.40 -1.33 1.09
N ILE A 131 -1.60 -0.14 1.59
CA ILE A 131 -2.46 0.13 2.76
C ILE A 131 -3.96 0.27 2.40
N ASP A 132 -4.35 -0.13 1.22
CA ASP A 132 -5.70 -0.49 0.78
C ASP A 132 -6.09 -1.93 1.16
N HIS A 133 -5.13 -2.75 1.61
CA HIS A 133 -5.40 -4.07 2.17
C HIS A 133 -6.01 -3.96 3.58
N GLY A 134 -6.95 -4.85 3.92
CA GLY A 134 -7.46 -5.00 5.29
C GLY A 134 -6.35 -5.35 6.29
N GLN A 135 -6.44 -4.80 7.50
CA GLN A 135 -5.40 -4.95 8.53
C GLN A 135 -5.52 -6.26 9.29
N GLY A 136 -6.74 -6.74 9.50
CA GLY A 136 -7.09 -7.97 10.22
C GLY A 136 -7.42 -9.15 9.31
N ALA A 137 -8.19 -10.08 9.86
CA ALA A 137 -8.69 -11.25 9.14
C ALA A 137 -9.91 -10.90 8.27
N VAL A 138 -10.08 -11.61 7.17
CA VAL A 138 -11.18 -11.35 6.21
C VAL A 138 -12.57 -11.41 6.83
N GLU A 139 -12.75 -12.23 7.87
CA GLU A 139 -14.03 -12.43 8.54
C GLU A 139 -14.44 -11.25 9.44
N THR A 140 -13.50 -10.38 9.78
CA THR A 140 -13.70 -9.28 10.74
C THR A 140 -13.45 -7.90 10.15
N GLU A 141 -12.95 -7.85 8.92
CA GLU A 141 -12.66 -6.59 8.23
C GLU A 141 -13.76 -6.20 7.24
N PRO A 142 -14.00 -4.91 7.03
CA PRO A 142 -14.79 -4.44 5.89
C PRO A 142 -14.15 -4.92 4.57
N ILE A 143 -14.96 -4.95 3.49
CA ILE A 143 -14.48 -5.43 2.19
C ILE A 143 -13.26 -4.63 1.71
N ALA A 144 -12.19 -5.33 1.36
CA ALA A 144 -10.96 -4.77 0.82
C ALA A 144 -10.43 -5.64 -0.33
N ILE A 145 -9.50 -5.13 -1.12
CA ILE A 145 -8.92 -5.89 -2.25
C ILE A 145 -8.15 -7.13 -1.78
N ARG A 146 -7.50 -7.06 -0.62
CA ARG A 146 -6.78 -8.15 0.05
C ARG A 146 -6.79 -7.93 1.56
N PHE A 147 -6.28 -8.89 2.32
CA PHE A 147 -6.26 -8.87 3.77
C PHE A 147 -4.90 -9.28 4.34
N GLY A 148 -4.73 -9.10 5.65
CA GLY A 148 -3.55 -9.55 6.37
C GLY A 148 -2.32 -8.65 6.18
N LEU A 149 -2.54 -7.34 6.13
CA LEU A 149 -1.47 -6.35 6.23
C LEU A 149 -1.58 -5.56 7.56
N PRO A 150 -1.27 -6.17 8.70
CA PRO A 150 -1.32 -5.50 9.99
C PRO A 150 -0.23 -4.43 10.13
N LEU A 151 -0.42 -3.53 11.08
CA LEU A 151 0.49 -2.44 11.41
C LEU A 151 1.95 -2.89 11.57
N GLU A 152 2.18 -3.99 12.30
CA GLU A 152 3.52 -4.53 12.55
C GLU A 152 4.24 -4.92 11.27
N LYS A 153 3.51 -5.49 10.31
CA LYS A 153 4.08 -5.90 9.03
C LYS A 153 4.55 -4.69 8.20
N THR A 154 3.77 -3.61 8.15
CA THR A 154 4.19 -2.35 7.53
C THR A 154 5.40 -1.77 8.26
N TYR A 155 5.38 -1.71 9.60
CA TYR A 155 6.49 -1.21 10.41
C TYR A 155 7.78 -2.03 10.25
N SER A 156 7.68 -3.33 10.02
CA SER A 156 8.84 -4.23 9.89
C SER A 156 9.64 -4.03 8.61
N TYR A 157 9.08 -3.34 7.63
CA TYR A 157 9.74 -3.16 6.34
C TYR A 157 11.01 -2.30 6.46
N ASP A 158 12.01 -2.65 5.65
CA ASP A 158 13.26 -1.89 5.49
C ASP A 158 13.45 -1.60 4.00
N PRO A 159 13.28 -0.34 3.56
CA PRO A 159 13.42 0.00 2.15
C PRO A 159 14.84 -0.22 1.61
N LYS A 160 15.85 -0.16 2.49
CA LYS A 160 17.24 -0.49 2.15
C LYS A 160 17.49 -1.99 2.28
N SER A 161 16.74 -2.77 1.48
CA SER A 161 16.85 -4.23 1.46
C SER A 161 18.32 -4.71 1.56
N PRO A 162 18.60 -5.74 2.40
CA PRO A 162 19.95 -6.30 2.48
C PRO A 162 20.44 -6.90 1.16
N LYS A 163 19.54 -7.15 0.20
CA LYS A 163 19.89 -7.60 -1.15
C LYS A 163 20.52 -6.50 -2.01
N ILE A 164 20.35 -5.21 -1.65
CA ILE A 164 20.99 -4.10 -2.33
C ILE A 164 22.41 -3.95 -1.75
N PRO A 165 23.46 -4.01 -2.59
CA PRO A 165 24.83 -3.74 -2.16
C PRO A 165 24.94 -2.41 -1.42
N GLU A 166 25.74 -2.37 -0.36
CA GLU A 166 25.81 -1.20 0.53
C GLU A 166 26.18 0.10 -0.21
N ASN A 167 27.11 -0.01 -1.14
CA ASN A 167 27.55 1.11 -1.98
C ASN A 167 26.47 1.62 -2.96
N LEU A 168 25.35 0.88 -3.15
CA LEU A 168 24.23 1.25 -4.02
C LEU A 168 22.99 1.67 -3.23
N ARG A 169 22.97 1.52 -1.90
CA ARG A 169 21.83 1.87 -1.05
C ARG A 169 21.49 3.36 -1.06
N HIS A 170 22.39 4.22 -1.50
CA HIS A 170 22.15 5.64 -1.66
C HIS A 170 21.15 5.95 -2.79
N HIS A 171 20.92 5.02 -3.72
CA HIS A 171 19.88 5.12 -4.74
C HIS A 171 18.48 4.89 -4.17
N VAL A 172 18.33 4.28 -2.99
CA VAL A 172 17.02 4.12 -2.36
C VAL A 172 16.64 5.43 -1.68
N LEU A 173 15.70 6.17 -2.28
CA LEU A 173 15.25 7.48 -1.79
C LEU A 173 14.36 7.36 -0.55
N GLY A 174 13.67 6.24 -0.39
CA GLY A 174 12.75 5.96 0.72
C GLY A 174 11.68 4.95 0.34
N ALA A 175 10.60 4.94 1.11
CA ALA A 175 9.42 4.13 0.84
C ALA A 175 8.17 4.97 0.63
N GLN A 176 7.14 4.38 0.04
CA GLN A 176 5.81 4.96 -0.12
C GLN A 176 4.75 3.91 0.17
N CYS A 177 3.66 4.31 0.82
CA CYS A 177 2.44 3.51 0.89
C CYS A 177 1.49 3.89 -0.25
N ASN A 178 0.82 2.88 -0.81
CA ASN A 178 -0.22 3.07 -1.82
C ASN A 178 -1.59 2.81 -1.21
N MET A 179 -2.53 3.70 -1.53
CA MET A 179 -3.94 3.60 -1.16
C MET A 179 -4.79 3.67 -2.43
N TRP A 180 -5.19 2.50 -2.93
CA TRP A 180 -6.10 2.39 -4.07
C TRP A 180 -7.54 2.37 -3.56
N THR A 181 -8.45 2.98 -4.30
CA THR A 181 -9.79 3.31 -3.79
C THR A 181 -10.92 2.46 -4.37
N GLU A 182 -10.62 1.36 -5.06
CA GLU A 182 -11.62 0.48 -5.67
C GLU A 182 -12.67 0.00 -4.66
N TYR A 183 -12.26 -0.20 -3.40
CA TYR A 183 -13.14 -0.65 -2.31
C TYR A 183 -13.36 0.41 -1.23
N ALA A 184 -12.59 1.49 -1.23
CA ALA A 184 -12.71 2.57 -0.24
C ALA A 184 -13.72 3.63 -0.72
N VAL A 185 -14.98 3.37 -0.46
CA VAL A 185 -16.11 4.15 -1.00
C VAL A 185 -16.43 5.44 -0.21
N THR A 186 -15.84 5.64 0.97
CA THR A 186 -16.01 6.84 1.80
C THR A 186 -14.68 7.35 2.35
N PRO A 187 -14.56 8.65 2.68
CA PRO A 187 -13.39 9.19 3.36
C PRO A 187 -13.08 8.47 4.67
N GLU A 188 -14.10 8.19 5.49
CA GLU A 188 -13.93 7.52 6.78
C GLU A 188 -13.37 6.10 6.63
N TYR A 189 -13.77 5.40 5.56
CA TYR A 189 -13.21 4.08 5.28
C TYR A 189 -11.77 4.19 4.73
N THR A 190 -11.49 5.20 3.94
CA THR A 190 -10.12 5.50 3.52
C THR A 190 -9.20 5.76 4.72
N GLU A 191 -9.64 6.59 5.67
CA GLU A 191 -8.92 6.87 6.91
C GLU A 191 -8.70 5.60 7.75
N TYR A 192 -9.73 4.75 7.87
CA TYR A 192 -9.63 3.45 8.53
C TYR A 192 -8.53 2.57 7.92
N LEU A 193 -8.43 2.53 6.61
CA LEU A 193 -7.38 1.77 5.92
C LEU A 193 -6.00 2.43 6.06
N LEU A 194 -5.92 3.76 6.02
CA LEU A 194 -4.66 4.51 6.13
C LEU A 194 -4.04 4.38 7.53
N TYR A 195 -4.85 4.62 8.56
CA TYR A 195 -4.33 4.73 9.92
C TYR A 195 -4.54 3.42 10.72
N PRO A 196 -3.55 3.06 11.56
CA PRO A 196 -2.32 3.80 11.90
C PRO A 196 -1.11 3.51 11.00
N ARG A 197 -1.23 2.76 9.89
CA ARG A 197 -0.08 2.32 9.06
C ARG A 197 0.70 3.48 8.45
N MET A 198 0.05 4.59 8.12
CA MET A 198 0.75 5.83 7.69
C MET A 198 1.73 6.36 8.75
N LEU A 199 1.43 6.18 10.04
CA LEU A 199 2.35 6.55 11.11
C LEU A 199 3.54 5.59 11.18
N ALA A 200 3.34 4.31 10.85
CA ALA A 200 4.42 3.35 10.72
C ALA A 200 5.34 3.67 9.54
N LEU A 201 4.77 4.06 8.38
CA LEU A 201 5.57 4.55 7.24
C LEU A 201 6.39 5.77 7.62
N ALA A 202 5.80 6.76 8.29
CA ALA A 202 6.52 7.95 8.71
C ALA A 202 7.72 7.61 9.61
N GLU A 203 7.54 6.70 10.57
CA GLU A 203 8.67 6.25 11.41
C GLU A 203 9.71 5.45 10.62
N LEU A 204 9.28 4.63 9.68
CA LEU A 204 10.15 3.86 8.82
C LEU A 204 11.09 4.76 7.98
N ASP A 205 10.57 5.85 7.43
CA ASP A 205 11.34 6.75 6.57
C ASP A 205 12.23 7.73 7.35
N TRP A 206 11.80 8.15 8.55
CA TRP A 206 12.51 9.16 9.34
C TRP A 206 13.43 8.59 10.42
N THR A 207 13.28 7.31 10.80
CA THR A 207 14.05 6.71 11.87
C THR A 207 15.11 5.75 11.33
N PRO A 208 16.40 5.94 11.65
CA PRO A 208 17.43 4.97 11.30
C PRO A 208 17.08 3.57 11.79
N LYS A 209 17.36 2.56 10.96
CA LYS A 209 16.97 1.16 11.19
C LYS A 209 17.36 0.65 12.59
N GLU A 210 18.56 0.98 13.04
CA GLU A 210 19.11 0.56 14.33
C GLU A 210 18.44 1.21 15.55
N LYS A 211 17.62 2.24 15.32
CA LYS A 211 16.82 2.93 16.34
C LYS A 211 15.34 2.55 16.32
N LYS A 212 14.93 1.73 15.35
CA LYS A 212 13.55 1.27 15.27
C LYS A 212 13.24 0.29 16.39
N ASP A 213 12.18 0.53 17.13
CA ASP A 213 11.65 -0.31 18.20
C ASP A 213 10.13 -0.30 18.16
N TYR A 214 9.54 -1.43 17.75
CA TYR A 214 8.09 -1.56 17.59
C TYR A 214 7.32 -1.34 18.91
N ASN A 215 7.86 -1.81 20.03
CA ASN A 215 7.22 -1.62 21.34
C ASN A 215 7.26 -0.13 21.78
N SER A 216 8.35 0.57 21.48
CA SER A 216 8.42 2.01 21.70
C SER A 216 7.46 2.76 20.77
N PHE A 217 7.40 2.37 19.49
CA PHE A 217 6.46 2.94 18.52
C PHE A 217 5.02 2.78 18.98
N THR A 218 4.58 1.58 19.36
CA THR A 218 3.19 1.33 19.78
C THR A 218 2.79 2.11 21.02
N ARG A 219 3.69 2.29 22.01
CA ARG A 219 3.43 3.16 23.16
C ARG A 219 3.25 4.64 22.78
N ARG A 220 4.02 5.13 21.81
CA ARG A 220 3.88 6.52 21.29
C ARG A 220 2.65 6.67 20.41
N LEU A 221 2.25 5.59 19.77
CA LEU A 221 1.08 5.54 18.91
C LEU A 221 -0.20 5.93 19.67
N ASP A 222 -0.38 5.48 20.92
CA ASP A 222 -1.56 5.80 21.72
C ASP A 222 -1.81 7.31 21.80
N ASN A 223 -0.74 8.10 21.95
CA ASN A 223 -0.84 9.56 21.94
C ASN A 223 -1.19 10.12 20.55
N GLN A 224 -0.76 9.47 19.47
CA GLN A 224 -1.11 9.89 18.12
C GLN A 224 -2.58 9.55 17.81
N LEU A 225 -3.10 8.42 18.29
CA LEU A 225 -4.53 8.09 18.15
C LEU A 225 -5.43 9.14 18.81
N ILE A 226 -5.05 9.65 20.00
CA ILE A 226 -5.76 10.78 20.64
C ILE A 226 -5.75 12.03 19.74
N ARG A 227 -4.64 12.31 19.05
CA ARG A 227 -4.57 13.43 18.10
C ARG A 227 -5.46 13.20 16.88
N LEU A 228 -5.52 11.99 16.35
CA LEU A 228 -6.46 11.64 15.27
C LEU A 228 -7.90 11.86 15.71
N ASP A 229 -8.26 11.44 16.95
CA ASP A 229 -9.59 11.71 17.52
C ASP A 229 -9.90 13.22 17.62
N MET A 230 -8.95 14.04 18.03
CA MET A 230 -9.11 15.51 18.09
C MET A 230 -9.37 16.13 16.70
N HIS A 231 -8.88 15.51 15.64
CA HIS A 231 -9.09 15.92 14.26
C HIS A 231 -10.24 15.20 13.57
N HIS A 232 -10.98 14.36 14.30
CA HIS A 232 -12.08 13.54 13.77
C HIS A 232 -11.66 12.61 12.63
N ILE A 233 -10.40 12.16 12.64
CA ILE A 233 -9.86 11.22 11.66
C ILE A 233 -10.14 9.81 12.17
N ASN A 234 -10.72 8.98 11.31
CA ASN A 234 -10.97 7.57 11.61
C ASN A 234 -9.67 6.75 11.54
N TYR A 235 -9.65 5.61 12.22
CA TYR A 235 -8.52 4.69 12.19
C TYR A 235 -8.91 3.29 12.65
N HIS A 236 -8.15 2.32 12.22
CA HIS A 236 -8.33 0.92 12.61
C HIS A 236 -7.97 0.68 14.07
N ILE A 237 -8.90 0.10 14.82
CA ILE A 237 -8.67 -0.47 16.15
C ILE A 237 -8.56 -1.98 15.98
N PRO A 238 -7.48 -2.64 16.48
CA PRO A 238 -7.34 -4.08 16.30
C PRO A 238 -8.47 -4.83 17.00
N MET A 239 -9.15 -5.68 16.25
CA MET A 239 -10.21 -6.52 16.78
C MET A 239 -9.65 -7.51 17.83
N PRO A 240 -10.45 -7.93 18.81
CA PRO A 240 -10.10 -9.08 19.63
C PRO A 240 -9.86 -10.32 18.76
N GLU A 241 -8.79 -11.06 19.04
CA GLU A 241 -8.46 -12.30 18.35
C GLU A 241 -9.00 -13.48 19.18
N GLY A 242 -9.58 -14.47 18.48
CA GLY A 242 -10.21 -15.62 19.11
C GLY A 242 -11.37 -16.13 18.27
N PRO A 243 -12.39 -16.76 18.84
CA PRO A 243 -13.55 -17.23 18.09
C PRO A 243 -14.50 -16.08 17.75
N MET A 244 -14.06 -15.15 16.88
CA MET A 244 -14.74 -13.91 16.52
C MET A 244 -15.77 -14.03 15.39
N ALA A 245 -15.83 -15.16 14.69
CA ALA A 245 -16.88 -15.34 13.68
C ALA A 245 -18.26 -15.49 14.36
N ASP A 246 -19.31 -15.00 13.71
CA ASP A 246 -20.67 -15.29 14.10
C ASP A 246 -20.85 -16.83 14.17
N ARG A 247 -20.82 -17.35 15.37
CA ARG A 247 -20.92 -18.78 15.61
C ARG A 247 -22.11 -19.09 16.49
N ILE A 248 -22.91 -20.04 16.04
CA ILE A 248 -23.83 -20.74 16.88
C ILE A 248 -23.16 -22.06 17.28
N ALA A 249 -22.81 -22.19 18.57
CA ALA A 249 -22.26 -23.43 19.09
C ALA A 249 -23.34 -24.16 19.92
N TYR A 250 -23.62 -25.40 19.52
CA TYR A 250 -24.51 -26.29 20.26
C TYR A 250 -23.66 -27.19 21.17
N THR A 251 -23.50 -26.77 22.41
CA THR A 251 -22.69 -27.51 23.40
C THR A 251 -23.25 -27.28 24.80
N GLU A 252 -23.05 -28.26 25.73
CA GLU A 252 -23.47 -28.10 27.12
C GLU A 252 -22.64 -27.04 27.87
N ASN A 253 -21.38 -26.89 27.49
CA ASN A 253 -20.50 -25.85 28.00
C ASN A 253 -19.37 -25.54 27.00
N THR A 254 -18.82 -24.35 27.10
CA THR A 254 -17.65 -23.94 26.29
C THR A 254 -16.84 -22.89 27.04
N THR A 255 -15.57 -22.75 26.64
CA THR A 255 -14.69 -21.70 27.13
C THR A 255 -14.23 -20.86 25.95
N LEU A 256 -14.48 -19.53 26.00
CA LEU A 256 -14.02 -18.59 25.01
C LEU A 256 -12.77 -17.87 25.52
N THR A 257 -11.71 -17.90 24.71
CA THR A 257 -10.45 -17.23 25.01
C THR A 257 -10.19 -16.18 23.93
N PHE A 258 -9.93 -14.94 24.37
CA PHE A 258 -9.63 -13.82 23.50
C PHE A 258 -8.29 -13.19 23.89
N HIS A 259 -7.63 -12.61 22.92
CA HIS A 259 -6.44 -11.79 23.12
C HIS A 259 -6.46 -10.59 22.15
N ASN A 260 -5.56 -9.65 22.32
CA ASN A 260 -5.42 -8.50 21.46
C ASN A 260 -3.96 -8.32 21.08
N SER A 261 -3.66 -8.17 19.78
CA SER A 261 -2.31 -8.09 19.24
C SER A 261 -1.48 -6.93 19.79
N ARG A 262 -2.14 -5.90 20.36
CA ARG A 262 -1.47 -4.75 20.99
C ARG A 262 -1.65 -4.68 22.50
N ASN A 263 -2.13 -5.76 23.12
CA ASN A 263 -2.39 -5.86 24.56
C ASN A 263 -3.34 -4.77 25.10
N TYR A 264 -4.24 -4.25 24.29
CA TYR A 264 -5.27 -3.34 24.76
C TYR A 264 -6.29 -4.07 25.63
N SER A 265 -6.92 -3.32 26.54
CA SER A 265 -8.04 -3.84 27.30
C SER A 265 -9.17 -4.28 26.38
N MET A 266 -9.95 -5.26 26.83
CA MET A 266 -11.16 -5.69 26.13
C MET A 266 -12.34 -5.62 27.09
N VAL A 267 -13.51 -5.31 26.55
CA VAL A 267 -14.79 -5.30 27.28
C VAL A 267 -15.80 -6.17 26.57
N TYR A 268 -16.69 -6.81 27.32
CA TYR A 268 -17.69 -7.72 26.75
C TYR A 268 -19.05 -7.61 27.40
N THR A 269 -20.06 -8.11 26.69
CA THR A 269 -21.43 -8.35 27.15
C THR A 269 -21.81 -9.81 26.95
N THR A 270 -22.84 -10.30 27.64
CA THR A 270 -23.36 -11.68 27.51
C THR A 270 -24.86 -11.73 27.19
N ASP A 271 -25.45 -10.60 26.92
CA ASP A 271 -26.89 -10.43 26.63
C ASP A 271 -27.13 -10.01 25.15
N GLY A 272 -26.06 -9.93 24.34
CA GLY A 272 -26.14 -9.53 22.97
C GLY A 272 -26.14 -8.02 22.74
N SER A 273 -26.14 -7.20 23.79
CA SER A 273 -25.97 -5.76 23.66
C SER A 273 -24.55 -5.41 23.19
N ASP A 274 -24.38 -4.27 22.52
CA ASP A 274 -23.06 -3.82 22.10
C ASP A 274 -22.23 -3.38 23.33
N PRO A 275 -20.96 -3.82 23.43
CA PRO A 275 -20.09 -3.39 24.50
C PRO A 275 -19.92 -1.88 24.56
N GLN A 276 -19.92 -1.35 25.78
CA GLN A 276 -19.69 0.06 26.09
C GLN A 276 -18.45 0.19 26.96
N THR A 277 -17.94 1.39 27.14
CA THR A 277 -16.73 1.66 27.97
C THR A 277 -16.86 1.20 29.40
N ASN A 278 -18.08 1.11 29.92
CA ASN A 278 -18.42 0.61 31.27
C ASN A 278 -18.85 -0.86 31.30
N SER A 279 -18.79 -1.57 30.17
CA SER A 279 -19.08 -3.02 30.14
C SER A 279 -18.04 -3.82 30.91
N THR A 280 -18.33 -5.09 31.17
CA THR A 280 -17.43 -5.97 31.93
C THR A 280 -16.08 -6.11 31.23
N LYS A 281 -15.00 -5.88 31.97
CA LYS A 281 -13.64 -6.09 31.45
C LYS A 281 -13.35 -7.57 31.26
N TYR A 282 -12.71 -7.91 30.15
CA TYR A 282 -12.23 -9.26 29.91
C TYR A 282 -10.85 -9.46 30.54
N GLU A 283 -10.81 -10.24 31.64
CA GLU A 283 -9.58 -10.50 32.40
C GLU A 283 -9.16 -11.97 32.35
N LYS A 284 -10.07 -12.87 31.98
CA LYS A 284 -9.84 -14.32 31.95
C LYS A 284 -10.79 -15.00 30.96
N PRO A 285 -10.48 -16.21 30.48
CA PRO A 285 -11.37 -16.98 29.63
C PRO A 285 -12.80 -17.06 30.18
N LEU A 286 -13.78 -16.89 29.30
CA LEU A 286 -15.21 -16.94 29.65
C LEU A 286 -15.69 -18.39 29.61
N TYR A 287 -16.04 -18.91 30.73
CA TYR A 287 -16.73 -20.21 30.84
C TYR A 287 -18.25 -20.00 30.68
N LEU A 288 -18.83 -20.62 29.68
CA LEU A 288 -20.24 -20.52 29.34
C LEU A 288 -20.90 -21.89 29.54
N ASN A 289 -21.97 -21.95 30.36
CA ASN A 289 -22.74 -23.15 30.68
C ASN A 289 -24.26 -22.95 30.49
N LYS A 290 -24.64 -21.93 29.78
CA LYS A 290 -26.01 -21.57 29.39
C LYS A 290 -26.02 -20.82 28.08
N ASP A 291 -27.18 -20.68 27.46
CA ASP A 291 -27.36 -19.91 26.25
C ASP A 291 -27.08 -18.43 26.50
N VAL A 292 -26.13 -17.90 25.76
CA VAL A 292 -25.74 -16.48 25.82
C VAL A 292 -25.28 -16.00 24.46
N THR A 293 -25.46 -14.71 24.20
CA THR A 293 -24.82 -14.02 23.06
C THR A 293 -23.70 -13.16 23.60
N VAL A 294 -22.46 -13.57 23.32
CA VAL A 294 -21.28 -12.80 23.73
C VAL A 294 -20.89 -11.83 22.62
N LYS A 295 -20.76 -10.54 22.98
CA LYS A 295 -20.10 -9.53 22.15
C LYS A 295 -18.87 -9.01 22.90
N ILE A 296 -17.77 -8.83 22.19
CA ILE A 296 -16.51 -8.34 22.77
C ILE A 296 -15.90 -7.27 21.87
N ALA A 297 -15.30 -6.25 22.49
CA ALA A 297 -14.65 -5.16 21.79
C ALA A 297 -13.31 -4.82 22.42
N THR A 298 -12.37 -4.34 21.63
CA THR A 298 -11.12 -3.71 22.09
C THR A 298 -11.42 -2.33 22.63
N MET A 299 -10.83 -1.99 23.78
CA MET A 299 -10.92 -0.66 24.37
C MET A 299 -9.53 0.00 24.43
N LEU A 300 -9.39 1.10 23.75
CA LEU A 300 -8.16 1.91 23.76
C LEU A 300 -7.92 2.56 25.13
N PRO A 301 -6.68 3.01 25.44
CA PRO A 301 -6.40 3.79 26.64
C PRO A 301 -7.22 5.08 26.75
N SER A 302 -7.65 5.66 25.63
CA SER A 302 -8.56 6.82 25.58
C SER A 302 -10.01 6.48 25.99
N GLY A 303 -10.37 5.21 26.09
CA GLY A 303 -11.72 4.72 26.32
C GLY A 303 -12.54 4.54 25.02
N LYS A 304 -11.99 4.78 23.85
CA LYS A 304 -12.64 4.49 22.55
C LYS A 304 -12.73 2.97 22.32
N LEU A 305 -13.84 2.50 21.78
CA LEU A 305 -14.11 1.12 21.36
C LEU A 305 -14.07 1.00 19.86
#